data_b67716817c276ba2840dd9e1216daac5
#
_entry.id   b67716817c276ba2840dd9e1216daac5
#
_cell.length_a   1.000
_cell.length_b   1.000
_cell.length_c   1.000
_cell.angle_alpha   90.00
_cell.angle_beta   90.00
_cell.angle_gamma   90.00
#
_symmetry.space_group_name_H-M   'P 1'
#
loop_
_entity.id
_entity.type
_entity.pdbx_description
1 polymer ?
#
loop_
_entity_poly.entity_id
_entity_poly.type
_entity_poly.pdbx_seq_one_letter_code
_entity_poly.pdbx_strand_id
1 'polypeptide(L)'
;MVLDEVDLAIRANLESRGWLSLLEIDHPPLTTLIREFFSNLSCHVYDSNTLVRSWIRGVEFTITPKVVTDALGVPVVREPVYPYEESPPSDDVISYITGSSIQWGPQITSVELTETAYLFFRIACHSLWPISHLHTIPLERCVFLYAIVSGAHLSAFHICFFVL
;
A
#
# COMPACT_ATOMS: atom_id res chain seq x y z
N MET A 1 -2.51 15.89 1.49
CA MET A 1 -2.21 15.88 2.96
C MET A 1 -1.03 16.81 3.17
N VAL A 2 -1.15 17.80 4.06
CA VAL A 2 -0.09 18.79 4.26
C VAL A 2 1.05 18.16 5.06
N LEU A 3 2.28 18.25 4.53
CA LEU A 3 3.50 17.69 5.15
C LEU A 3 3.76 18.19 6.59
N ASP A 4 3.21 19.34 6.94
CA ASP A 4 3.37 19.98 8.26
C ASP A 4 2.58 19.26 9.38
N GLU A 5 1.65 18.37 9.04
CA GLU A 5 0.84 17.60 9.99
C GLU A 5 1.42 16.21 10.27
N VAL A 6 2.51 15.83 9.58
CA VAL A 6 3.13 14.51 9.73
C VAL A 6 4.16 14.58 10.85
N ASP A 7 3.98 13.74 11.87
CA ASP A 7 4.95 13.58 12.97
C ASP A 7 6.37 13.35 12.42
N LEU A 8 7.37 13.95 13.07
CA LEU A 8 8.79 13.83 12.70
C LEU A 8 9.26 12.37 12.60
N ALA A 9 8.76 11.49 13.47
CA ALA A 9 9.10 10.07 13.45
C ALA A 9 8.57 9.36 12.18
N ILE A 10 7.36 9.70 11.76
CA ILE A 10 6.74 9.16 10.55
C ILE A 10 7.46 9.70 9.32
N ARG A 11 7.77 10.99 9.31
CA ARG A 11 8.55 11.58 8.24
C ARG A 11 9.90 10.91 8.09
N ALA A 12 10.63 10.70 9.19
CA ALA A 12 11.92 10.00 9.19
C ALA A 12 11.79 8.56 8.67
N ASN A 13 10.70 7.86 9.01
CA ASN A 13 10.42 6.52 8.50
C ASN A 13 10.16 6.55 6.98
N LEU A 14 9.35 7.48 6.48
CA LEU A 14 9.09 7.65 5.05
C LEU A 14 10.36 8.06 4.29
N GLU A 15 11.17 8.94 4.86
CA GLU A 15 12.47 9.34 4.31
C GLU A 15 13.42 8.16 4.16
N SER A 16 13.57 7.35 5.22
CA SER A 16 14.44 6.17 5.21
C SER A 16 14.05 5.14 4.15
N ARG A 17 12.77 5.12 3.77
CA ARG A 17 12.23 4.25 2.71
C ARG A 17 12.23 4.89 1.32
N GLY A 18 12.53 6.20 1.21
CA GLY A 18 12.36 6.96 -0.02
C GLY A 18 10.89 7.12 -0.45
N TRP A 19 9.97 7.23 0.51
CA TRP A 19 8.52 7.26 0.27
C TRP A 19 7.90 8.66 0.42
N LEU A 20 8.70 9.70 0.56
CA LEU A 20 8.18 11.07 0.70
C LEU A 20 7.33 11.49 -0.50
N SER A 21 7.68 11.02 -1.70
CA SER A 21 6.90 11.28 -2.92
C SER A 21 5.45 10.81 -2.85
N LEU A 22 5.15 9.79 -2.04
CA LEU A 22 3.77 9.31 -1.85
C LEU A 22 2.87 10.35 -1.14
N LEU A 23 3.45 11.29 -0.41
CA LEU A 23 2.72 12.40 0.22
C LEU A 23 2.37 13.52 -0.76
N GLU A 24 3.08 13.59 -1.88
CA GLU A 24 2.96 14.65 -2.88
C GLU A 24 2.00 14.30 -4.03
N ILE A 25 1.41 13.11 -4.01
CA ILE A 25 0.44 12.68 -5.03
C ILE A 25 -0.86 13.47 -4.82
N ASP A 26 -1.00 14.58 -5.53
CA ASP A 26 -2.15 15.50 -5.43
C ASP A 26 -2.90 15.68 -6.77
N HIS A 27 -2.72 14.77 -7.70
CA HIS A 27 -3.41 14.86 -8.98
C HIS A 27 -4.65 13.95 -9.00
N PRO A 28 -5.86 14.53 -9.14
CA PRO A 28 -7.05 13.71 -9.30
C PRO A 28 -6.91 12.86 -10.56
N PRO A 29 -7.05 11.54 -10.43
CA PRO A 29 -6.88 10.64 -11.56
C PRO A 29 -7.98 10.89 -12.59
N LEU A 30 -7.61 10.86 -13.88
CA LEU A 30 -8.58 10.96 -14.96
C LEU A 30 -9.44 9.69 -15.03
N THR A 31 -10.66 9.76 -14.52
CA THR A 31 -11.59 8.62 -14.43
C THR A 31 -11.75 7.86 -15.75
N THR A 32 -11.69 8.56 -16.88
CA THR A 32 -11.78 7.94 -18.20
C THR A 32 -10.59 7.03 -18.49
N LEU A 33 -9.36 7.46 -18.14
CA LEU A 33 -8.16 6.63 -18.32
C LEU A 33 -8.15 5.44 -17.37
N ILE A 34 -8.63 5.61 -16.15
CA ILE A 34 -8.78 4.51 -15.19
C ILE A 34 -9.73 3.47 -15.72
N ARG A 35 -10.92 3.88 -16.19
CA ARG A 35 -11.91 2.95 -16.76
C ARG A 35 -11.37 2.22 -17.98
N GLU A 36 -10.69 2.92 -18.88
CA GLU A 36 -10.05 2.33 -20.05
C GLU A 36 -8.97 1.33 -19.65
N PHE A 37 -8.12 1.69 -18.67
CA PHE A 37 -7.10 0.81 -18.11
C PHE A 37 -7.69 -0.49 -17.61
N PHE A 38 -8.71 -0.43 -16.74
CA PHE A 38 -9.33 -1.61 -16.15
C PHE A 38 -10.12 -2.44 -17.18
N SER A 39 -10.75 -1.79 -18.15
CA SER A 39 -11.50 -2.50 -19.22
C SER A 39 -10.57 -3.30 -20.13
N ASN A 40 -9.33 -2.87 -20.27
CA ASN A 40 -8.32 -3.49 -21.12
C ASN A 40 -7.28 -4.30 -20.33
N LEU A 41 -7.49 -4.45 -19.03
CA LEU A 41 -6.56 -5.14 -18.15
C LEU A 41 -6.46 -6.62 -18.51
N SER A 42 -5.26 -7.07 -18.79
CA SER A 42 -4.93 -8.47 -19.01
C SER A 42 -3.86 -8.89 -18.01
N CYS A 43 -4.18 -9.92 -17.24
CA CYS A 43 -3.25 -10.45 -16.23
C CYS A 43 -2.84 -11.86 -16.64
N HIS A 44 -1.55 -12.07 -16.85
CA HIS A 44 -0.95 -13.36 -17.16
C HIS A 44 0.02 -13.76 -16.07
N VAL A 45 -0.20 -14.94 -15.49
CA VAL A 45 0.70 -15.54 -14.52
C VAL A 45 1.61 -16.52 -15.24
N TYR A 46 2.91 -16.25 -15.27
CA TYR A 46 3.93 -17.15 -15.80
C TYR A 46 4.97 -17.42 -14.71
N ASP A 47 5.13 -18.68 -14.30
CA ASP A 47 6.20 -19.16 -13.41
C ASP A 47 6.62 -18.17 -12.31
N SER A 48 5.70 -17.84 -11.41
CA SER A 48 5.89 -16.87 -10.32
C SER A 48 6.01 -15.39 -10.74
N ASN A 49 6.00 -15.06 -12.03
CA ASN A 49 5.96 -13.69 -12.51
C ASN A 49 4.57 -13.35 -13.03
N THR A 50 3.89 -12.46 -12.34
CA THR A 50 2.63 -11.89 -12.82
C THR A 50 2.93 -10.72 -13.74
N LEU A 51 2.56 -10.84 -15.02
CA LEU A 51 2.62 -9.74 -15.97
C LEU A 51 1.23 -9.12 -16.10
N VAL A 52 1.14 -7.85 -15.76
CA VAL A 52 -0.07 -7.05 -15.94
C VAL A 52 0.11 -6.17 -17.17
N ARG A 53 -0.77 -6.34 -18.16
CA ARG A 53 -0.78 -5.53 -19.38
C ARG A 53 -2.08 -4.77 -19.49
N SER A 54 -2.03 -3.60 -20.07
CA SER A 54 -3.22 -2.84 -20.43
C SER A 54 -2.97 -1.95 -21.64
N TRP A 55 -4.05 -1.35 -22.15
CA TRP A 55 -4.06 -0.44 -23.29
C TRP A 55 -4.77 0.84 -22.86
N ILE A 56 -4.12 1.97 -23.08
CA ILE A 56 -4.73 3.29 -22.89
C ILE A 56 -4.49 4.10 -24.14
N ARG A 57 -5.55 4.61 -24.73
CA ARG A 57 -5.50 5.43 -25.95
C ARG A 57 -4.72 4.79 -27.11
N GLY A 58 -4.84 3.48 -27.26
CA GLY A 58 -4.16 2.73 -28.32
C GLY A 58 -2.70 2.42 -28.02
N VAL A 59 -2.18 2.79 -26.84
CA VAL A 59 -0.82 2.47 -26.40
C VAL A 59 -0.85 1.28 -25.46
N GLU A 60 -0.16 0.21 -25.82
CA GLU A 60 0.06 -0.95 -24.96
C GLU A 60 1.18 -0.64 -23.96
N PHE A 61 0.98 -1.04 -22.73
CA PHE A 61 2.04 -1.01 -21.73
C PHE A 61 1.95 -2.20 -20.78
N THR A 62 3.10 -2.58 -20.26
CA THR A 62 3.26 -3.64 -19.26
C THR A 62 3.61 -3.00 -17.93
N ILE A 63 2.85 -3.32 -16.89
CA ILE A 63 3.16 -2.90 -15.54
C ILE A 63 4.22 -3.84 -14.99
N THR A 64 5.39 -3.30 -14.72
CA THR A 64 6.51 -3.97 -14.07
C THR A 64 6.81 -3.29 -12.73
N PRO A 65 7.52 -3.96 -11.80
CA PRO A 65 7.97 -3.31 -10.57
C PRO A 65 8.68 -1.98 -10.81
N LYS A 66 9.48 -1.91 -11.88
CA LYS A 66 10.18 -0.68 -12.27
C LYS A 66 9.22 0.43 -12.71
N VAL A 67 8.23 0.12 -13.54
CA VAL A 67 7.22 1.11 -13.98
C VAL A 67 6.48 1.68 -12.79
N VAL A 68 6.15 0.84 -11.81
CA VAL A 68 5.48 1.25 -10.58
C VAL A 68 6.36 2.15 -9.74
N THR A 69 7.61 1.73 -9.48
CA THR A 69 8.54 2.52 -8.66
C THR A 69 8.88 3.85 -9.32
N ASP A 70 9.07 3.87 -10.65
CA ASP A 70 9.32 5.11 -11.39
C ASP A 70 8.10 6.06 -11.32
N ALA A 71 6.88 5.51 -11.45
CA ALA A 71 5.65 6.30 -11.39
C ALA A 71 5.35 6.88 -10.00
N LEU A 72 5.65 6.12 -8.95
CA LEU A 72 5.46 6.53 -7.57
C LEU A 72 6.64 7.32 -7.00
N GLY A 73 7.78 7.35 -7.69
CA GLY A 73 9.01 7.97 -7.21
C GLY A 73 9.62 7.24 -6.00
N VAL A 74 9.39 5.93 -5.88
CA VAL A 74 9.90 5.12 -4.77
C VAL A 74 11.02 4.17 -5.22
N PRO A 75 11.96 3.79 -4.33
CA PRO A 75 13.07 2.93 -4.70
C PRO A 75 12.62 1.49 -4.96
N VAL A 76 13.36 0.80 -5.84
CA VAL A 76 13.19 -0.65 -6.06
C VAL A 76 13.82 -1.39 -4.87
N VAL A 77 13.02 -2.23 -4.20
CA VAL A 77 13.51 -3.14 -3.16
C VAL A 77 13.88 -4.47 -3.81
N ARG A 78 15.14 -4.90 -3.66
CA ARG A 78 15.64 -6.13 -4.28
C ARG A 78 15.18 -7.40 -3.56
N GLU A 79 15.13 -7.35 -2.23
CA GLU A 79 14.76 -8.47 -1.37
C GLU A 79 13.62 -8.02 -0.44
N PRO A 80 12.37 -7.98 -0.94
CA PRO A 80 11.24 -7.59 -0.12
C PRO A 80 10.92 -8.68 0.91
N VAL A 81 10.60 -8.27 2.12
CA VAL A 81 10.10 -9.15 3.18
C VAL A 81 8.58 -9.31 3.04
N TYR A 82 7.90 -8.28 2.55
CA TYR A 82 6.46 -8.34 2.29
C TYR A 82 6.19 -8.42 0.78
N PRO A 83 5.29 -9.31 0.31
CA PRO A 83 4.43 -10.17 1.10
C PRO A 83 5.21 -11.25 1.85
N TYR A 84 4.74 -11.60 3.04
CA TYR A 84 5.34 -12.67 3.84
C TYR A 84 5.07 -14.02 3.18
N GLU A 85 6.06 -14.94 3.20
CA GLU A 85 5.88 -16.32 2.77
C GLU A 85 4.86 -17.03 3.66
N GLU A 86 4.97 -16.80 4.99
CA GLU A 86 3.97 -17.17 5.97
C GLU A 86 3.46 -15.90 6.64
N SER A 87 2.15 -15.71 6.60
CA SER A 87 1.53 -14.54 7.28
C SER A 87 1.80 -14.64 8.78
N PRO A 88 2.25 -13.55 9.41
CA PRO A 88 2.42 -13.52 10.86
C PRO A 88 1.10 -13.82 11.56
N PRO A 89 1.11 -14.40 12.78
CA PRO A 89 -0.09 -14.65 13.55
C PRO A 89 -0.96 -13.40 13.67
N SER A 90 -2.27 -13.55 13.46
CA SER A 90 -3.20 -12.41 13.46
C SER A 90 -3.18 -11.64 14.78
N ASP A 91 -3.04 -12.34 15.90
CA ASP A 91 -2.98 -11.73 17.23
C ASP A 91 -1.74 -10.84 17.38
N ASP A 92 -0.59 -11.25 16.83
CA ASP A 92 0.64 -10.48 16.85
C ASP A 92 0.51 -9.20 15.99
N VAL A 93 -0.04 -9.36 14.78
CA VAL A 93 -0.32 -8.25 13.86
C VAL A 93 -1.20 -7.20 14.54
N ILE A 94 -2.29 -7.65 15.12
CA ILE A 94 -3.29 -6.77 15.73
C ILE A 94 -2.73 -6.11 16.98
N SER A 95 -2.12 -6.89 17.87
CA SER A 95 -1.48 -6.37 19.09
C SER A 95 -0.46 -5.29 18.76
N TYR A 96 0.32 -5.46 17.68
CA TYR A 96 1.32 -4.50 17.27
C TYR A 96 0.73 -3.18 16.76
N ILE A 97 -0.29 -3.24 15.90
CA ILE A 97 -0.87 -2.04 15.28
C ILE A 97 -1.89 -1.31 16.17
N THR A 98 -2.46 -2.01 17.19
CA THR A 98 -3.42 -1.42 18.14
C THR A 98 -2.78 -1.11 19.50
N GLY A 99 -1.61 -1.66 19.80
CA GLY A 99 -0.95 -1.52 21.10
C GLY A 99 -1.64 -2.28 22.23
N SER A 100 -2.59 -3.15 21.92
CA SER A 100 -3.35 -3.91 22.92
C SER A 100 -3.71 -5.30 22.41
N SER A 101 -3.73 -6.29 23.31
CA SER A 101 -4.24 -7.63 23.00
C SER A 101 -5.77 -7.61 23.00
N ILE A 102 -6.35 -7.20 21.90
CA ILE A 102 -7.80 -7.20 21.71
C ILE A 102 -8.25 -8.61 21.31
N GLN A 103 -9.35 -9.11 21.89
CA GLN A 103 -10.02 -10.29 21.34
C GLN A 103 -10.60 -9.97 19.98
N TRP A 104 -10.07 -10.64 18.97
CA TRP A 104 -10.27 -10.29 17.58
C TRP A 104 -11.67 -10.59 17.07
N GLY A 105 -12.30 -9.58 16.46
CA GLY A 105 -13.44 -9.72 15.56
C GLY A 105 -12.96 -9.80 14.10
N PRO A 106 -13.85 -10.03 13.13
CA PRO A 106 -13.50 -10.15 11.72
C PRO A 106 -12.90 -8.86 11.10
N GLN A 107 -12.98 -7.75 11.81
CA GLN A 107 -12.52 -6.43 11.35
C GLN A 107 -12.07 -5.58 12.53
N ILE A 108 -11.03 -4.80 12.32
CA ILE A 108 -10.57 -3.77 13.25
C ILE A 108 -11.09 -2.44 12.79
N THR A 109 -11.40 -1.55 13.74
CA THR A 109 -11.77 -0.18 13.42
C THR A 109 -10.56 0.74 13.47
N SER A 110 -10.55 1.78 12.65
CA SER A 110 -9.43 2.73 12.60
C SER A 110 -9.17 3.48 13.91
N VAL A 111 -10.17 3.55 14.80
CA VAL A 111 -10.04 4.18 16.13
C VAL A 111 -9.28 3.32 17.12
N GLU A 112 -9.12 2.02 16.84
CA GLU A 112 -8.36 1.08 17.68
C GLU A 112 -6.86 1.10 17.36
N LEU A 113 -6.46 1.73 16.27
CA LEU A 113 -5.06 1.82 15.88
C LEU A 113 -4.27 2.74 16.82
N THR A 114 -2.99 2.39 17.03
CA THR A 114 -2.04 3.35 17.61
C THR A 114 -1.95 4.59 16.72
N GLU A 115 -1.53 5.72 17.29
CA GLU A 115 -1.38 6.97 16.54
C GLU A 115 -0.49 6.79 15.30
N THR A 116 0.65 6.12 15.46
CA THR A 116 1.57 5.82 14.36
C THR A 116 0.90 4.95 13.29
N ALA A 117 0.22 3.87 13.68
CA ALA A 117 -0.47 2.99 12.75
C ALA A 117 -1.62 3.73 12.03
N TYR A 118 -2.34 4.58 12.73
CA TYR A 118 -3.42 5.39 12.14
C TYR A 118 -2.90 6.37 11.09
N LEU A 119 -1.77 7.04 11.35
CA LEU A 119 -1.18 7.96 10.37
C LEU A 119 -0.69 7.22 9.12
N PHE A 120 -0.01 6.07 9.28
CA PHE A 120 0.36 5.23 8.13
C PHE A 120 -0.86 4.70 7.38
N PHE A 121 -1.92 4.32 8.10
CA PHE A 121 -3.18 3.92 7.49
C PHE A 121 -3.78 5.04 6.63
N ARG A 122 -3.80 6.28 7.13
CA ARG A 122 -4.26 7.44 6.35
C ARG A 122 -3.40 7.70 5.11
N ILE A 123 -2.07 7.59 5.22
CA ILE A 123 -1.16 7.72 4.07
C ILE A 123 -1.47 6.63 3.05
N ALA A 124 -1.59 5.38 3.50
CA ALA A 124 -1.91 4.26 2.62
C ALA A 124 -3.26 4.46 1.92
N CYS A 125 -4.29 4.88 2.64
CA CYS A 125 -5.61 5.15 2.07
C CYS A 125 -5.62 6.33 1.10
N HIS A 126 -4.76 7.31 1.30
CA HIS A 126 -4.66 8.45 0.40
C HIS A 126 -3.92 8.10 -0.90
N SER A 127 -2.78 7.43 -0.78
CA SER A 127 -1.82 7.29 -1.87
C SER A 127 -1.78 5.89 -2.50
N LEU A 128 -2.11 4.85 -1.71
CA LEU A 128 -1.98 3.45 -2.13
C LEU A 128 -3.33 2.74 -2.26
N TRP A 129 -4.31 3.10 -1.42
CA TRP A 129 -5.63 2.48 -1.40
C TRP A 129 -6.72 3.54 -1.36
N PRO A 130 -7.11 4.11 -2.45
CA PRO A 130 -8.19 5.09 -2.45
C PRO A 130 -9.51 4.40 -2.07
N ILE A 131 -9.83 4.40 -0.77
CA ILE A 131 -11.07 3.86 -0.23
C ILE A 131 -11.92 4.96 0.36
N SER A 132 -13.23 4.84 0.15
CA SER A 132 -14.21 5.81 0.65
C SER A 132 -14.59 5.59 2.11
N HIS A 133 -14.32 4.39 2.68
CA HIS A 133 -14.70 4.04 4.03
C HIS A 133 -13.47 3.71 4.89
N LEU A 134 -13.12 4.62 5.79
CA LEU A 134 -11.95 4.53 6.67
C LEU A 134 -12.24 3.87 8.03
N HIS A 135 -13.45 3.35 8.26
CA HIS A 135 -13.83 2.89 9.59
C HIS A 135 -13.40 1.46 9.91
N THR A 136 -13.45 0.57 8.94
CA THR A 136 -13.19 -0.85 9.15
C THR A 136 -12.02 -1.31 8.28
N ILE A 137 -11.10 -2.06 8.88
CA ILE A 137 -9.87 -2.52 8.26
C ILE A 137 -9.89 -4.05 8.23
N PRO A 138 -9.99 -4.68 7.05
CA PRO A 138 -9.90 -6.13 6.94
C PRO A 138 -8.48 -6.63 7.27
N LEU A 139 -8.38 -7.90 7.70
CA LEU A 139 -7.13 -8.50 8.17
C LEU A 139 -5.97 -8.34 7.18
N GLU A 140 -6.21 -8.58 5.91
CA GLU A 140 -5.18 -8.46 4.86
C GLU A 140 -4.54 -7.06 4.86
N ARG A 141 -5.33 -6.03 5.09
CA ARG A 141 -4.84 -4.66 5.21
C ARG A 141 -4.14 -4.39 6.55
N CYS A 142 -4.55 -5.08 7.61
CA CYS A 142 -3.85 -5.04 8.90
C CYS A 142 -2.44 -5.64 8.75
N VAL A 143 -2.28 -6.75 8.04
CA VAL A 143 -0.98 -7.38 7.78
C VAL A 143 -0.07 -6.45 6.97
N PHE A 144 -0.62 -5.78 5.96
CA PHE A 144 0.14 -4.78 5.20
C PHE A 144 0.51 -3.56 6.06
N LEU A 145 -0.42 -3.05 6.85
CA LEU A 145 -0.16 -1.94 7.78
C LEU A 145 0.91 -2.31 8.80
N TYR A 146 0.85 -3.54 9.35
CA TYR A 146 1.88 -4.11 10.21
C TYR A 146 3.25 -4.10 9.52
N ALA A 147 3.34 -4.55 8.26
CA ALA A 147 4.58 -4.54 7.50
C ALA A 147 5.14 -3.11 7.32
N ILE A 148 4.27 -2.12 7.10
CA ILE A 148 4.71 -0.72 7.03
C ILE A 148 5.23 -0.23 8.38
N VAL A 149 4.45 -0.40 9.45
CA VAL A 149 4.77 0.17 10.78
C VAL A 149 5.97 -0.54 11.40
N SER A 150 6.11 -1.86 11.22
CA SER A 150 7.24 -2.66 11.71
C SER A 150 8.56 -2.41 10.96
N GLY A 151 8.54 -1.66 9.88
CA GLY A 151 9.75 -1.37 9.12
C GLY A 151 10.12 -2.41 8.07
N ALA A 152 9.25 -3.37 7.74
CA ALA A 152 9.52 -4.38 6.75
C ALA A 152 9.81 -3.76 5.37
N HIS A 153 10.70 -4.37 4.61
CA HIS A 153 10.98 -4.00 3.22
C HIS A 153 9.83 -4.49 2.32
N LEU A 154 9.15 -3.56 1.67
CA LEU A 154 7.96 -3.83 0.86
C LEU A 154 8.31 -3.88 -0.63
N SER A 155 7.75 -4.86 -1.32
CA SER A 155 7.80 -4.87 -2.78
C SER A 155 6.87 -3.80 -3.35
N ALA A 156 7.41 -2.90 -4.16
CA ALA A 156 6.61 -1.89 -4.87
C ALA A 156 5.54 -2.51 -5.78
N PHE A 157 5.81 -3.69 -6.33
CA PHE A 157 4.85 -4.43 -7.13
C PHE A 157 3.61 -4.84 -6.32
N HIS A 158 3.82 -5.32 -5.08
CA HIS A 158 2.72 -5.69 -4.19
C HIS A 158 1.97 -4.48 -3.62
N ILE A 159 2.65 -3.34 -3.47
CA ILE A 159 1.97 -2.08 -3.15
C ILE A 159 0.90 -1.77 -4.19
N CYS A 160 1.19 -1.96 -5.48
CA CYS A 160 0.22 -1.74 -6.55
C CYS A 160 -0.86 -2.81 -6.66
N PHE A 161 -0.56 -4.07 -6.32
CA PHE A 161 -1.57 -5.14 -6.35
C PHE A 161 -2.68 -4.97 -5.30
N PHE A 162 -2.41 -4.28 -4.21
CA PHE A 162 -3.44 -3.88 -3.25
C PHE A 162 -4.30 -2.70 -3.73
N VAL A 163 -3.85 -2.01 -4.79
CA VAL A 163 -4.56 -0.88 -5.43
C VAL A 163 -5.48 -1.35 -6.56
N LEU A 164 -5.19 -2.50 -7.16
CA LEU A 164 -5.98 -3.13 -8.23
C LEU A 164 -6.99 -4.13 -7.67
#